data_e39bb4285cf13e9c989f307fb2f7c8d6
#
_entry.id   e39bb4285cf13e9c989f307fb2f7c8d6
#
_cell.length_a   1.000
_cell.length_b   1.000
_cell.length_c   1.000
_cell.angle_alpha   90.00
_cell.angle_beta   90.00
_cell.angle_gamma   90.00
#
_symmetry.space_group_name_H-M   'P 1'
#
loop_
_entity.id
_entity.type
_entity.pdbx_description
1 polymer ?
#
loop_
_entity_poly.entity_id
_entity_poly.type
_entity_poly.pdbx_seq_one_letter_code
_entity_poly.pdbx_strand_id
1 'polypeptide(L)'
;MCSACAIIRPRSSNSAVEIAGDEIRIDFTGTAPQYDGNLNCPLAVTKSACYFVVRCLTEPDLPASGGAFAPVTVTAPDGCLVNARRPAAVVAGNTETSSRIVDVVFAALGELLPVPAAGQGTMNNLAFGNDRFTYYETVGGGQGACPEGDGPSGVHVAMSNTLATPAEAIELEYPLRVGRWELRLGSGGAGAHRGGDGVVRELRVLEDCRLSVLAERRRHMPPGRGGGEDGARGRTLVNGEEQPPKLTRQLHVGDVVRLETPGGGGQGAE
;
A
#
# COMPACT_ATOMS: atom_id res chain seq x y z
N MET A 1 7.07 14.45 3.96
CA MET A 1 5.96 13.68 4.55
C MET A 1 5.14 13.09 3.41
N CYS A 2 4.84 11.77 3.44
CA CYS A 2 3.84 11.21 2.54
C CYS A 2 2.54 11.97 2.77
N SER A 3 1.84 12.38 1.72
CA SER A 3 0.61 13.16 1.86
C SER A 3 -0.43 12.46 2.75
N ALA A 4 -0.52 11.14 2.68
CA ALA A 4 -1.41 10.35 3.54
C ALA A 4 -0.86 10.16 4.97
N CYS A 5 0.47 9.94 5.17
CA CYS A 5 1.07 9.83 6.52
C CYS A 5 1.09 11.17 7.28
N ALA A 6 1.16 12.31 6.57
CA ALA A 6 1.02 13.63 7.22
C ALA A 6 -0.43 13.92 7.66
N ILE A 7 -1.37 13.19 7.10
CA ILE A 7 -2.81 13.39 7.23
C ILE A 7 -3.39 12.47 8.33
N ILE A 8 -2.80 11.28 8.52
CA ILE A 8 -3.16 10.32 9.56
C ILE A 8 -2.04 10.35 10.60
N ARG A 9 -2.11 11.27 11.57
CA ARG A 9 -1.14 11.36 12.67
C ARG A 9 -1.69 10.63 13.90
N PRO A 10 -0.93 9.71 14.50
CA PRO A 10 -1.19 9.34 15.89
C PRO A 10 -1.00 10.62 16.75
N ARG A 11 -1.90 10.88 17.66
CA ARG A 11 -1.73 11.97 18.65
C ARG A 11 -0.64 11.56 19.61
N SER A 12 0.25 12.49 19.92
CA SER A 12 1.36 12.33 20.86
C SER A 12 0.97 12.14 22.34
N SER A 13 -0.33 12.03 22.65
CA SER A 13 -0.82 11.91 24.03
C SER A 13 -2.07 11.06 24.26
N ASN A 14 -2.70 10.52 23.19
CA ASN A 14 -3.74 9.50 23.29
C ASN A 14 -3.51 8.51 22.16
N SER A 15 -3.27 7.25 22.50
CA SER A 15 -3.15 6.18 21.50
C SER A 15 -4.39 6.22 20.62
N ALA A 16 -4.19 6.24 19.31
CA ALA A 16 -5.27 6.02 18.34
C ALA A 16 -5.90 4.62 18.51
N VAL A 17 -5.29 3.77 19.34
CA VAL A 17 -5.76 2.41 19.64
C VAL A 17 -5.76 2.20 21.15
N GLU A 18 -6.90 1.71 21.67
CA GLU A 18 -7.11 1.31 23.07
C GLU A 18 -7.57 -0.14 23.09
N ILE A 19 -6.97 -0.95 23.95
CA ILE A 19 -7.40 -2.32 24.27
C ILE A 19 -7.91 -2.32 25.71
N ALA A 20 -9.20 -2.64 25.88
CA ALA A 20 -9.87 -2.67 27.18
C ALA A 20 -10.60 -4.00 27.36
N GLY A 21 -9.99 -4.94 28.09
CA GLY A 21 -10.51 -6.30 28.24
C GLY A 21 -10.54 -7.04 26.91
N ASP A 22 -11.72 -7.38 26.43
CA ASP A 22 -11.98 -8.06 25.16
C ASP A 22 -12.39 -7.13 24.03
N GLU A 23 -12.34 -5.81 24.26
CA GLU A 23 -12.66 -4.80 23.24
C GLU A 23 -11.41 -4.07 22.72
N ILE A 24 -11.43 -3.70 21.45
CA ILE A 24 -10.45 -2.80 20.83
C ILE A 24 -11.16 -1.58 20.24
N ARG A 25 -10.65 -0.40 20.56
CA ARG A 25 -11.13 0.88 20.03
C ARG A 25 -10.05 1.54 19.20
N ILE A 26 -10.39 1.90 17.97
CA ILE A 26 -9.49 2.56 17.02
C ILE A 26 -10.11 3.93 16.68
N ASP A 27 -9.45 5.01 17.12
CA ASP A 27 -9.93 6.37 16.96
C ASP A 27 -9.07 7.17 15.97
N PHE A 28 -9.69 7.69 14.92
CA PHE A 28 -9.08 8.56 13.92
C PHE A 28 -9.33 10.05 14.18
N THR A 29 -9.71 10.44 15.37
CA THR A 29 -9.86 11.86 15.74
C THR A 29 -8.54 12.61 15.54
N GLY A 30 -8.61 13.76 14.85
CA GLY A 30 -7.43 14.56 14.46
C GLY A 30 -6.90 14.22 13.05
N THR A 31 -7.51 13.28 12.34
CA THR A 31 -7.27 13.09 10.90
C THR A 31 -7.68 14.35 10.13
N ALA A 32 -6.91 14.72 9.11
CA ALA A 32 -7.16 15.88 8.27
C ALA A 32 -8.57 15.82 7.64
N PRO A 33 -9.20 16.97 7.39
CA PRO A 33 -10.44 17.02 6.61
C PRO A 33 -10.31 16.35 5.26
N GLN A 34 -11.43 15.89 4.70
CA GLN A 34 -11.45 15.47 3.28
C GLN A 34 -10.95 16.61 2.39
N TYR A 35 -10.32 16.26 1.27
CA TYR A 35 -9.72 17.24 0.37
C TYR A 35 -10.26 17.12 -1.06
N ASP A 36 -9.98 18.11 -1.87
CA ASP A 36 -10.35 18.14 -3.28
C ASP A 36 -9.39 17.21 -4.08
N GLY A 37 -9.71 15.93 -4.09
CA GLY A 37 -8.92 14.87 -4.73
C GLY A 37 -9.48 13.49 -4.40
N ASN A 38 -8.88 12.44 -4.95
CA ASN A 38 -9.43 11.09 -4.96
C ASN A 38 -8.92 10.15 -3.86
N LEU A 39 -8.08 10.63 -2.92
CA LEU A 39 -7.53 9.82 -1.81
C LEU A 39 -8.50 9.70 -0.61
N ASN A 40 -9.63 10.38 -0.63
CA ASN A 40 -10.61 10.27 0.44
C ASN A 40 -11.11 8.83 0.56
N CYS A 41 -11.42 8.40 1.77
CA CYS A 41 -11.81 7.03 2.06
C CYS A 41 -13.18 7.00 2.74
N PRO A 42 -14.13 6.18 2.31
CA PRO A 42 -15.38 5.99 3.02
C PRO A 42 -15.15 5.17 4.29
N LEU A 43 -15.95 5.43 5.33
CA LEU A 43 -15.81 4.77 6.64
C LEU A 43 -15.83 3.23 6.55
N ALA A 44 -16.58 2.67 5.62
CA ALA A 44 -16.65 1.22 5.42
C ALA A 44 -15.27 0.62 5.05
N VAL A 45 -14.52 1.29 4.17
CA VAL A 45 -13.15 0.87 3.80
C VAL A 45 -12.18 1.08 4.96
N THR A 46 -12.32 2.15 5.72
CA THR A 46 -11.54 2.40 6.94
C THR A 46 -11.75 1.29 7.96
N LYS A 47 -13.01 0.90 8.22
CA LYS A 47 -13.33 -0.23 9.10
C LYS A 47 -12.72 -1.54 8.58
N SER A 48 -12.81 -1.81 7.27
CA SER A 48 -12.23 -3.01 6.65
C SER A 48 -10.71 -3.08 6.86
N ALA A 49 -10.00 -1.95 6.73
CA ALA A 49 -8.57 -1.88 6.98
C ALA A 49 -8.22 -2.15 8.47
N CYS A 50 -9.02 -1.64 9.40
CA CYS A 50 -8.87 -1.92 10.82
C CYS A 50 -9.15 -3.40 11.14
N TYR A 51 -10.20 -3.98 10.56
CA TYR A 51 -10.54 -5.40 10.71
C TYR A 51 -9.45 -6.31 10.16
N PHE A 52 -8.84 -5.93 9.04
CA PHE A 52 -7.66 -6.63 8.50
C PHE A 52 -6.53 -6.68 9.54
N VAL A 53 -6.18 -5.55 10.14
CA VAL A 53 -5.11 -5.49 11.16
C VAL A 53 -5.43 -6.37 12.36
N VAL A 54 -6.64 -6.27 12.90
CA VAL A 54 -7.07 -7.11 14.03
C VAL A 54 -7.02 -8.59 13.65
N ARG A 55 -7.42 -8.92 12.42
CA ARG A 55 -7.38 -10.29 11.90
C ARG A 55 -5.97 -10.86 11.82
N CYS A 56 -4.96 -10.04 11.48
CA CYS A 56 -3.56 -10.46 11.47
C CYS A 56 -3.00 -10.78 12.87
N LEU A 57 -3.65 -10.30 13.92
CA LEU A 57 -3.21 -10.44 15.31
C LEU A 57 -4.08 -11.42 16.13
N THR A 58 -5.06 -12.06 15.49
CA THR A 58 -5.97 -13.03 16.12
C THR A 58 -5.81 -14.41 15.50
N GLU A 59 -6.49 -15.41 16.09
CA GLU A 59 -6.45 -16.79 15.64
C GLU A 59 -6.77 -16.93 14.13
N PRO A 60 -5.92 -17.60 13.34
CA PRO A 60 -6.09 -17.73 11.89
C PRO A 60 -7.41 -18.38 11.48
N ASP A 61 -7.89 -19.34 12.28
CA ASP A 61 -9.10 -20.13 12.01
C ASP A 61 -10.40 -19.42 12.39
N LEU A 62 -10.33 -18.25 13.02
CA LEU A 62 -11.51 -17.47 13.34
C LEU A 62 -12.23 -17.03 12.06
N PRO A 63 -13.49 -17.41 11.82
CA PRO A 63 -14.17 -17.06 10.57
C PRO A 63 -14.38 -15.54 10.46
N ALA A 64 -14.13 -15.00 9.26
CA ALA A 64 -14.38 -13.59 8.97
C ALA A 64 -15.89 -13.33 8.93
N SER A 65 -16.47 -12.98 10.05
CA SER A 65 -17.91 -12.73 10.21
C SER A 65 -18.16 -11.47 11.03
N GLY A 66 -19.39 -10.96 11.00
CA GLY A 66 -19.78 -9.81 11.82
C GLY A 66 -19.55 -10.04 13.33
N GLY A 67 -19.71 -11.27 13.78
CA GLY A 67 -19.45 -11.64 15.17
C GLY A 67 -17.97 -11.53 15.56
N ALA A 68 -17.06 -11.93 14.67
CA ALA A 68 -15.62 -11.83 14.91
C ALA A 68 -15.14 -10.36 15.06
N PHE A 69 -15.85 -9.41 14.46
CA PHE A 69 -15.52 -7.98 14.54
C PHE A 69 -16.41 -7.20 15.51
N ALA A 70 -17.33 -7.85 16.21
CA ALA A 70 -18.19 -7.18 17.19
C ALA A 70 -17.40 -6.44 18.30
N PRO A 71 -16.24 -6.97 18.80
CA PRO A 71 -15.44 -6.27 19.79
C PRO A 71 -14.65 -5.08 19.24
N VAL A 72 -14.66 -4.84 17.91
CA VAL A 72 -13.83 -3.81 17.26
C VAL A 72 -14.65 -2.56 16.99
N THR A 73 -14.39 -1.49 17.74
CA THR A 73 -15.02 -0.18 17.54
C THR A 73 -14.07 0.73 16.77
N VAL A 74 -14.52 1.27 15.62
CA VAL A 74 -13.76 2.23 14.80
C VAL A 74 -14.53 3.53 14.73
N THR A 75 -13.89 4.62 15.15
CA THR A 75 -14.42 5.98 15.12
C THR A 75 -13.58 6.89 14.23
N ALA A 76 -14.24 7.75 13.48
CA ALA A 76 -13.59 8.77 12.66
C ALA A 76 -14.52 9.99 12.51
N PRO A 77 -14.00 11.24 12.63
CA PRO A 77 -14.79 12.43 12.43
C PRO A 77 -15.46 12.43 11.05
N ASP A 78 -16.71 12.81 10.99
CA ASP A 78 -17.43 12.90 9.74
C ASP A 78 -16.87 14.03 8.86
N GLY A 79 -16.64 13.76 7.57
CA GLY A 79 -16.00 14.68 6.63
C GLY A 79 -14.47 14.76 6.77
N CYS A 80 -13.81 13.81 7.44
CA CYS A 80 -12.37 13.66 7.40
C CYS A 80 -11.94 12.73 6.25
N LEU A 81 -10.62 12.68 5.97
CA LEU A 81 -10.03 11.87 4.89
C LEU A 81 -10.45 10.39 4.93
N VAL A 82 -10.63 9.82 6.11
CA VAL A 82 -10.95 8.40 6.33
C VAL A 82 -12.45 8.16 6.65
N ASN A 83 -13.25 9.18 6.59
CA ASN A 83 -14.71 9.14 6.70
C ASN A 83 -15.33 10.27 5.87
N ALA A 84 -15.09 10.21 4.56
CA ALA A 84 -15.48 11.27 3.64
C ALA A 84 -16.97 11.31 3.38
N ARG A 85 -17.51 12.54 3.29
CA ARG A 85 -18.88 12.83 2.88
C ARG A 85 -19.00 12.88 1.36
N ARG A 86 -20.14 12.47 0.83
CA ARG A 86 -20.50 12.70 -0.57
C ARG A 86 -20.56 14.20 -0.88
N PRO A 87 -20.15 14.62 -2.10
CA PRO A 87 -19.74 13.86 -3.28
C PRO A 87 -18.21 13.63 -3.40
N ALA A 88 -17.45 13.57 -2.33
CA ALA A 88 -16.00 13.41 -2.37
C ALA A 88 -15.57 12.23 -3.25
N ALA A 89 -14.51 12.42 -4.05
CA ALA A 89 -13.90 11.36 -4.84
C ALA A 89 -13.11 10.41 -3.93
N VAL A 90 -13.36 9.09 -4.04
CA VAL A 90 -12.87 8.08 -3.09
C VAL A 90 -12.13 6.91 -3.75
N VAL A 91 -11.89 6.95 -5.06
CA VAL A 91 -11.34 5.79 -5.79
C VAL A 91 -9.96 5.37 -5.26
N ALA A 92 -9.09 6.33 -4.97
CA ALA A 92 -7.77 6.07 -4.40
C ALA A 92 -7.79 5.88 -2.87
N GLY A 93 -8.91 6.09 -2.25
CA GLY A 93 -9.15 5.71 -0.85
C GLY A 93 -9.02 4.22 -0.65
N ASN A 94 -9.56 3.43 -1.57
CA ASN A 94 -9.41 1.97 -1.54
C ASN A 94 -7.98 1.52 -1.89
N THR A 95 -7.34 2.12 -2.88
CA THR A 95 -6.05 1.62 -3.38
C THR A 95 -4.84 2.14 -2.59
N GLU A 96 -4.91 3.33 -2.03
CA GLU A 96 -3.77 3.95 -1.34
C GLU A 96 -4.05 4.24 0.14
N THR A 97 -5.17 4.93 0.46
CA THR A 97 -5.45 5.33 1.84
C THR A 97 -5.72 4.14 2.74
N SER A 98 -6.39 3.09 2.26
CA SER A 98 -6.63 1.87 3.02
C SER A 98 -5.32 1.20 3.48
N SER A 99 -4.32 1.10 2.60
CA SER A 99 -3.00 0.58 2.96
C SER A 99 -2.27 1.46 3.97
N ARG A 100 -2.48 2.80 3.93
CA ARG A 100 -1.94 3.72 4.94
C ARG A 100 -2.65 3.57 6.28
N ILE A 101 -3.94 3.30 6.30
CA ILE A 101 -4.69 3.00 7.52
C ILE A 101 -4.10 1.77 8.21
N VAL A 102 -3.85 0.70 7.45
CA VAL A 102 -3.21 -0.52 7.97
C VAL A 102 -1.86 -0.20 8.63
N ASP A 103 -0.99 0.54 7.94
CA ASP A 103 0.32 0.90 8.49
C ASP A 103 0.23 1.74 9.78
N VAL A 104 -0.71 2.69 9.83
CA VAL A 104 -0.89 3.56 11.01
C VAL A 104 -1.44 2.77 12.19
N VAL A 105 -2.38 1.86 11.95
CA VAL A 105 -2.97 1.03 13.02
C VAL A 105 -1.93 0.03 13.53
N PHE A 106 -1.15 -0.63 12.65
CA PHE A 106 -0.02 -1.45 13.10
C PHE A 106 1.03 -0.65 13.87
N ALA A 107 1.34 0.58 13.42
CA ALA A 107 2.28 1.44 14.13
C ALA A 107 1.82 1.77 15.56
N ALA A 108 0.53 2.07 15.74
CA ALA A 108 -0.06 2.35 17.05
C ALA A 108 -0.09 1.11 17.95
N LEU A 109 -0.51 -0.04 17.40
CA LEU A 109 -0.51 -1.31 18.13
C LEU A 109 0.89 -1.78 18.51
N GLY A 110 1.88 -1.47 17.70
CA GLY A 110 3.26 -1.87 17.93
C GLY A 110 3.95 -1.18 19.11
N GLU A 111 3.29 -0.23 19.78
CA GLU A 111 3.69 0.26 21.09
C GLU A 111 3.26 -0.69 22.23
N LEU A 112 2.31 -1.58 21.96
CA LEU A 112 1.69 -2.48 22.93
C LEU A 112 1.97 -3.95 22.65
N LEU A 113 2.10 -4.32 21.37
CA LEU A 113 2.16 -5.70 20.88
C LEU A 113 3.27 -5.86 19.85
N PRO A 114 3.85 -7.09 19.72
CA PRO A 114 4.69 -7.41 18.57
C PRO A 114 3.86 -7.37 17.27
N VAL A 115 4.25 -6.55 16.32
CA VAL A 115 3.58 -6.38 15.04
C VAL A 115 4.61 -6.34 13.90
N PRO A 116 4.22 -6.64 12.65
CA PRO A 116 5.11 -6.55 11.50
C PRO A 116 5.69 -5.15 11.27
N ALA A 117 6.86 -5.07 10.68
CA ALA A 117 7.37 -3.86 10.04
C ALA A 117 6.48 -3.47 8.85
N ALA A 118 6.62 -2.24 8.35
CA ALA A 118 5.79 -1.77 7.25
C ALA A 118 6.13 -2.47 5.92
N GLY A 119 5.11 -2.92 5.21
CA GLY A 119 5.25 -3.39 3.84
C GLY A 119 5.27 -2.26 2.80
N GLN A 120 5.21 -2.63 1.52
CA GLN A 120 5.19 -1.68 0.38
C GLN A 120 4.11 -0.60 0.51
N GLY A 121 2.99 -0.89 1.14
CA GLY A 121 1.95 0.05 1.56
C GLY A 121 1.36 0.91 0.44
N THR A 122 1.24 0.38 -0.74
CA THR A 122 0.65 0.97 -1.95
C THR A 122 0.27 -0.16 -2.89
N MET A 123 -0.73 0.05 -3.74
CA MET A 123 -1.07 -0.95 -4.75
C MET A 123 -0.27 -0.78 -6.05
N ASN A 124 0.55 0.27 -6.16
CA ASN A 124 1.37 0.53 -7.36
C ASN A 124 0.55 0.44 -8.66
N ASN A 125 -0.52 1.23 -8.73
CA ASN A 125 -1.46 1.16 -9.84
C ASN A 125 -0.85 1.69 -11.12
N LEU A 126 -0.92 0.90 -12.20
CA LEU A 126 -0.58 1.26 -13.57
C LEU A 126 -1.81 1.12 -14.47
N ALA A 127 -2.11 2.13 -15.25
CA ALA A 127 -3.12 2.06 -16.29
C ALA A 127 -2.56 2.59 -17.61
N PHE A 128 -2.74 1.82 -18.68
CA PHE A 128 -2.43 2.18 -20.06
C PHE A 128 -3.71 2.15 -20.88
N GLY A 129 -3.93 3.10 -21.75
CA GLY A 129 -5.10 3.05 -22.60
C GLY A 129 -5.19 4.16 -23.64
N ASN A 130 -6.01 3.89 -24.65
CA ASN A 130 -6.46 4.82 -25.67
C ASN A 130 -7.92 4.49 -26.04
N ASP A 131 -8.41 4.93 -27.20
CA ASP A 131 -9.78 4.68 -27.65
C ASP A 131 -10.05 3.20 -28.00
N ARG A 132 -9.00 2.36 -28.11
CA ARG A 132 -9.09 0.96 -28.56
C ARG A 132 -8.89 -0.05 -27.45
N PHE A 133 -8.10 0.27 -26.40
CA PHE A 133 -7.82 -0.63 -25.30
C PHE A 133 -7.68 0.09 -23.98
N THR A 134 -7.87 -0.64 -22.89
CA THR A 134 -7.51 -0.24 -21.54
C THR A 134 -6.90 -1.43 -20.82
N TYR A 135 -5.69 -1.26 -20.32
CA TYR A 135 -5.02 -2.21 -19.44
C TYR A 135 -4.80 -1.57 -18.07
N TYR A 136 -5.14 -2.29 -17.01
CA TYR A 136 -4.90 -1.86 -15.63
C TYR A 136 -4.33 -3.01 -14.82
N GLU A 137 -3.28 -2.73 -14.05
CA GLU A 137 -2.75 -3.67 -13.07
C GLU A 137 -2.37 -2.98 -11.76
N THR A 138 -2.43 -3.75 -10.68
CA THR A 138 -1.79 -3.46 -9.41
C THR A 138 -0.56 -4.34 -9.28
N VAL A 139 0.53 -3.81 -8.72
CA VAL A 139 1.81 -4.53 -8.68
C VAL A 139 2.24 -4.76 -7.23
N GLY A 140 2.57 -6.01 -6.91
CA GLY A 140 3.08 -6.41 -5.62
C GLY A 140 4.46 -5.80 -5.30
N GLY A 141 4.92 -5.97 -4.08
CA GLY A 141 6.25 -5.51 -3.63
C GLY A 141 6.72 -6.28 -2.40
N GLY A 142 7.52 -5.66 -1.55
CA GLY A 142 8.01 -6.30 -0.34
C GLY A 142 7.02 -6.21 0.81
N GLN A 143 6.80 -7.32 1.52
CA GLN A 143 6.14 -7.30 2.82
C GLN A 143 7.14 -6.97 3.92
N GLY A 144 6.72 -6.26 4.96
CA GLY A 144 7.54 -6.05 6.15
C GLY A 144 7.81 -7.36 6.88
N ALA A 145 8.99 -7.48 7.48
CA ALA A 145 9.32 -8.60 8.32
C ALA A 145 8.43 -8.66 9.57
N CYS A 146 8.18 -9.87 10.05
CA CYS A 146 7.46 -10.13 11.28
C CYS A 146 8.45 -10.38 12.43
N PRO A 147 8.00 -10.32 13.72
CA PRO A 147 8.84 -10.70 14.84
C PRO A 147 9.41 -12.13 14.75
N GLU A 148 8.72 -13.02 14.04
CA GLU A 148 9.05 -14.45 13.92
C GLU A 148 9.66 -14.83 12.58
N GLY A 149 9.84 -13.90 11.63
CA GLY A 149 10.33 -14.28 10.30
C GLY A 149 10.46 -13.16 9.28
N ASP A 150 11.13 -13.50 8.21
CA ASP A 150 11.37 -12.61 7.08
C ASP A 150 10.08 -12.24 6.32
N GLY A 151 10.04 -11.05 5.75
CA GLY A 151 8.95 -10.61 4.89
C GLY A 151 9.01 -11.28 3.51
N PRO A 152 7.90 -11.81 2.98
CA PRO A 152 7.83 -12.31 1.60
C PRO A 152 8.14 -11.23 0.57
N SER A 153 8.81 -11.64 -0.52
CA SER A 153 9.19 -10.79 -1.64
C SER A 153 8.18 -10.86 -2.79
N GLY A 154 7.94 -9.74 -3.47
CA GLY A 154 7.12 -9.69 -4.68
C GLY A 154 5.63 -10.02 -4.47
N VAL A 155 5.08 -9.75 -3.31
CA VAL A 155 3.71 -10.10 -2.92
C VAL A 155 2.81 -8.87 -2.79
N HIS A 156 1.51 -9.08 -2.90
CA HIS A 156 0.53 -8.08 -2.48
C HIS A 156 0.43 -8.04 -0.95
N VAL A 157 0.35 -6.83 -0.40
CA VAL A 157 0.43 -6.57 1.04
C VAL A 157 -0.83 -5.82 1.51
N ALA A 158 -1.30 -6.13 2.72
CA ALA A 158 -2.42 -5.46 3.37
C ALA A 158 -3.72 -5.55 2.56
N MET A 159 -4.26 -4.41 2.13
CA MET A 159 -5.55 -4.30 1.45
C MET A 159 -5.48 -4.67 -0.04
N SER A 160 -4.35 -5.18 -0.52
CA SER A 160 -4.13 -5.58 -1.90
C SER A 160 -4.00 -7.10 -2.00
N ASN A 161 -4.70 -7.69 -2.96
CA ASN A 161 -4.66 -9.14 -3.22
C ASN A 161 -5.05 -9.42 -4.67
N THR A 162 -4.09 -9.32 -5.60
CA THR A 162 -4.30 -9.51 -7.03
C THR A 162 -3.26 -10.49 -7.56
N LEU A 163 -3.63 -11.31 -8.53
CA LEU A 163 -2.66 -12.11 -9.28
C LEU A 163 -2.02 -11.26 -10.37
N ALA A 164 -0.76 -11.52 -10.67
CA ALA A 164 -0.08 -10.91 -11.79
C ALA A 164 -0.63 -11.44 -13.12
N THR A 165 -0.86 -10.56 -14.08
CA THR A 165 -1.21 -10.98 -15.43
C THR A 165 0.03 -11.58 -16.10
N PRO A 166 -0.03 -12.82 -16.64
CA PRO A 166 1.09 -13.42 -17.36
C PRO A 166 1.58 -12.54 -18.51
N ALA A 167 2.90 -12.54 -18.75
CA ALA A 167 3.50 -11.71 -19.81
C ALA A 167 2.90 -12.00 -21.18
N GLU A 168 2.69 -13.28 -21.48
CA GLU A 168 2.10 -13.75 -22.73
C GLU A 168 0.67 -13.22 -22.94
N ALA A 169 -0.16 -13.21 -21.88
CA ALA A 169 -1.50 -12.67 -21.94
C ALA A 169 -1.50 -11.16 -22.22
N ILE A 170 -0.59 -10.41 -21.60
CA ILE A 170 -0.46 -8.99 -21.87
C ILE A 170 -0.05 -8.72 -23.32
N GLU A 171 0.95 -9.46 -23.82
CA GLU A 171 1.48 -9.26 -25.16
C GLU A 171 0.53 -9.70 -26.27
N LEU A 172 -0.38 -10.66 -25.98
CA LEU A 172 -1.40 -11.10 -26.91
C LEU A 172 -2.61 -10.15 -26.98
N GLU A 173 -3.02 -9.60 -25.83
CA GLU A 173 -4.27 -8.85 -25.72
C GLU A 173 -4.07 -7.33 -25.87
N TYR A 174 -2.89 -6.82 -25.54
CA TYR A 174 -2.62 -5.39 -25.49
C TYR A 174 -1.38 -5.02 -26.32
N PRO A 175 -1.31 -3.80 -26.87
CA PRO A 175 -0.13 -3.30 -27.58
C PRO A 175 0.98 -2.94 -26.59
N LEU A 176 1.36 -3.87 -25.75
CA LEU A 176 2.38 -3.74 -24.71
C LEU A 176 3.32 -4.93 -24.79
N ARG A 177 4.61 -4.73 -24.54
CA ARG A 177 5.60 -5.81 -24.42
C ARG A 177 6.23 -5.77 -23.03
N VAL A 178 6.31 -6.93 -22.39
CA VAL A 178 6.96 -7.10 -21.09
C VAL A 178 8.49 -7.16 -21.31
N GLY A 179 9.21 -6.15 -20.82
CA GLY A 179 10.66 -6.09 -20.89
C GLY A 179 11.33 -6.76 -19.68
N ARG A 180 10.73 -6.58 -18.47
CA ARG A 180 11.22 -7.18 -17.23
C ARG A 180 10.07 -7.55 -16.31
N TRP A 181 10.23 -8.68 -15.65
CA TRP A 181 9.44 -9.10 -14.50
C TRP A 181 10.35 -9.88 -13.57
N GLU A 182 10.89 -9.22 -12.55
CA GLU A 182 11.90 -9.79 -11.68
C GLU A 182 11.81 -9.22 -10.26
N LEU A 183 12.39 -9.90 -9.28
CA LEU A 183 12.55 -9.35 -7.94
C LEU A 183 13.58 -8.23 -7.96
N ARG A 184 13.29 -7.15 -7.24
CA ARG A 184 14.21 -6.04 -6.99
C ARG A 184 15.10 -6.38 -5.80
N LEU A 185 16.08 -7.27 -6.06
CA LEU A 185 16.94 -7.79 -5.01
C LEU A 185 17.63 -6.67 -4.22
N GLY A 186 17.70 -6.83 -2.91
CA GLY A 186 18.30 -5.86 -1.99
C GLY A 186 17.41 -4.67 -1.64
N SER A 187 16.12 -4.70 -2.01
CA SER A 187 15.20 -3.62 -1.67
C SER A 187 14.48 -3.79 -0.33
N GLY A 188 14.48 -4.98 0.25
CA GLY A 188 14.01 -5.23 1.61
C GLY A 188 14.98 -4.67 2.66
N GLY A 189 14.46 -4.10 3.75
CA GLY A 189 15.26 -3.59 4.87
C GLY A 189 15.94 -4.72 5.64
N ALA A 190 17.18 -4.51 6.10
CA ALA A 190 17.92 -5.44 6.92
C ALA A 190 17.41 -5.48 8.38
N GLY A 191 17.79 -6.50 9.12
CA GLY A 191 17.43 -6.72 10.52
C GLY A 191 17.59 -8.17 10.90
N ALA A 192 17.32 -8.51 12.16
CA ALA A 192 17.27 -9.91 12.60
C ALA A 192 16.35 -10.76 11.71
N HIS A 193 15.26 -10.13 11.23
CA HIS A 193 14.42 -10.62 10.14
C HIS A 193 14.37 -9.57 9.03
N ARG A 194 14.63 -10.01 7.81
CA ARG A 194 14.72 -9.14 6.65
C ARG A 194 13.34 -8.84 6.05
N GLY A 195 13.09 -7.58 5.67
CA GLY A 195 11.95 -7.22 4.85
C GLY A 195 12.02 -7.84 3.46
N GLY A 196 10.85 -8.15 2.87
CA GLY A 196 10.75 -8.69 1.52
C GLY A 196 11.20 -7.70 0.44
N ASP A 197 11.73 -8.23 -0.65
CA ASP A 197 12.11 -7.43 -1.80
C ASP A 197 10.88 -7.02 -2.64
N GLY A 198 10.92 -5.84 -3.24
CA GLY A 198 9.99 -5.40 -4.26
C GLY A 198 10.18 -6.12 -5.59
N VAL A 199 9.52 -5.63 -6.63
CA VAL A 199 9.68 -6.13 -8.00
C VAL A 199 10.07 -5.00 -8.96
N VAL A 200 10.69 -5.38 -10.07
CA VAL A 200 10.87 -4.57 -11.26
C VAL A 200 9.87 -5.03 -12.31
N ARG A 201 9.00 -4.14 -12.72
CA ARG A 201 8.04 -4.33 -13.80
C ARG A 201 8.35 -3.35 -14.91
N GLU A 202 8.71 -3.83 -16.11
CA GLU A 202 9.01 -2.98 -17.26
C GLU A 202 8.11 -3.35 -18.44
N LEU A 203 7.45 -2.34 -19.00
CA LEU A 203 6.55 -2.46 -20.14
C LEU A 203 6.98 -1.48 -21.23
N ARG A 204 7.13 -1.98 -22.47
CA ARG A 204 7.34 -1.18 -23.67
C ARG A 204 6.01 -0.97 -24.38
N VAL A 205 5.75 0.26 -24.77
CA VAL A 205 4.54 0.66 -25.51
C VAL A 205 4.71 0.36 -27.00
N LEU A 206 3.75 -0.33 -27.58
CA LEU A 206 3.74 -0.66 -29.02
C LEU A 206 2.71 0.15 -29.83
N GLU A 207 1.87 0.94 -29.13
CA GLU A 207 0.89 1.85 -29.70
C GLU A 207 0.76 3.09 -28.84
N ASP A 208 0.57 4.28 -29.41
CA ASP A 208 0.39 5.52 -28.66
C ASP A 208 -0.77 5.38 -27.66
N CYS A 209 -0.51 5.68 -26.40
CA CYS A 209 -1.51 5.56 -25.34
C CYS A 209 -1.24 6.53 -24.19
N ARG A 210 -2.21 6.64 -23.30
CA ARG A 210 -2.06 7.40 -22.06
C ARG A 210 -1.67 6.46 -20.91
N LEU A 211 -0.63 6.84 -20.18
CA LEU A 211 -0.25 6.25 -18.91
C LEU A 211 -0.90 7.02 -17.77
N SER A 212 -1.48 6.30 -16.81
CA SER A 212 -1.80 6.82 -15.50
C SER A 212 -1.11 5.98 -14.42
N VAL A 213 -0.44 6.64 -13.49
CA VAL A 213 0.20 6.01 -12.33
C VAL A 213 -0.37 6.60 -11.06
N LEU A 214 -0.73 5.73 -10.14
CA LEU A 214 -1.14 6.09 -8.79
C LEU A 214 -0.40 5.18 -7.81
N ALA A 215 0.59 5.74 -7.12
CA ALA A 215 1.42 4.99 -6.19
C ALA A 215 1.91 5.88 -5.04
N GLU A 216 2.20 5.25 -3.92
CA GLU A 216 2.79 5.87 -2.74
C GLU A 216 4.20 5.31 -2.47
N ARG A 217 4.81 5.64 -1.32
CA ARG A 217 6.16 5.18 -0.96
C ARG A 217 7.26 5.57 -1.97
N ARG A 218 7.08 6.71 -2.69
CA ARG A 218 8.10 7.28 -3.58
C ARG A 218 8.97 8.33 -2.87
N ARG A 219 8.48 8.89 -1.75
CA ARG A 219 9.22 9.88 -0.92
C ARG A 219 9.70 9.28 0.39
N HIS A 220 8.88 8.46 1.02
CA HIS A 220 9.14 7.86 2.32
C HIS A 220 9.27 6.36 2.16
N MET A 221 10.33 5.81 2.68
CA MET A 221 10.59 4.39 2.72
C MET A 221 9.59 3.66 3.62
N PRO A 222 9.29 2.38 3.37
CA PRO A 222 8.60 1.55 4.35
C PRO A 222 9.46 1.39 5.60
N PRO A 223 9.04 1.89 6.79
CA PRO A 223 9.87 1.86 7.97
C PRO A 223 10.08 0.44 8.50
N GLY A 224 11.31 0.16 8.92
CA GLY A 224 11.64 -0.97 9.75
C GLY A 224 11.11 -0.82 11.18
N ARG A 225 11.26 -1.85 12.00
CA ARG A 225 10.79 -1.88 13.37
C ARG A 225 11.77 -2.58 14.30
N GLY A 226 11.78 -2.17 15.60
CA GLY A 226 12.60 -2.83 16.62
C GLY A 226 14.11 -2.79 16.37
N GLY A 227 14.61 -1.80 15.62
CA GLY A 227 16.00 -1.69 15.20
C GLY A 227 16.28 -2.18 13.78
N GLY A 228 15.31 -2.78 13.10
CA GLY A 228 15.43 -3.14 11.68
C GLY A 228 15.44 -1.91 10.76
N GLU A 229 16.08 -2.03 9.60
CA GLU A 229 16.22 -0.97 8.62
C GLU A 229 14.96 -0.77 7.77
N ASP A 230 14.84 0.43 7.20
CA ASP A 230 13.78 0.75 6.26
C ASP A 230 13.96 -0.01 4.94
N GLY A 231 12.85 -0.46 4.33
CA GLY A 231 12.86 -0.96 2.96
C GLY A 231 13.08 0.15 1.94
N ALA A 232 13.63 -0.17 0.78
CA ALA A 232 13.88 0.81 -0.28
C ALA A 232 12.56 1.43 -0.79
N ARG A 233 12.58 2.74 -1.06
CA ARG A 233 11.45 3.42 -1.70
C ARG A 233 11.18 2.90 -3.11
N GLY A 234 9.92 2.93 -3.54
CA GLY A 234 9.57 2.66 -4.93
C GLY A 234 9.96 3.80 -5.88
N ARG A 235 10.04 3.50 -7.17
CA ARG A 235 10.27 4.47 -8.25
C ARG A 235 9.40 4.13 -9.46
N THR A 236 9.06 5.16 -10.23
CA THR A 236 8.43 5.02 -11.54
C THR A 236 9.32 5.76 -12.53
N LEU A 237 9.74 5.10 -13.60
CA LEU A 237 10.58 5.68 -14.61
C LEU A 237 9.89 5.60 -15.98
N VAL A 238 10.03 6.63 -16.79
CA VAL A 238 9.67 6.60 -18.22
C VAL A 238 10.93 6.94 -19.02
N ASN A 239 11.35 6.03 -19.88
CA ASN A 239 12.60 6.13 -20.65
C ASN A 239 13.83 6.38 -19.76
N GLY A 240 13.87 5.79 -18.56
CA GLY A 240 14.95 5.96 -17.60
C GLY A 240 14.85 7.20 -16.69
N GLU A 241 13.95 8.12 -16.95
CA GLU A 241 13.73 9.32 -16.13
C GLU A 241 12.71 9.07 -15.02
N GLU A 242 13.07 9.39 -13.76
CA GLU A 242 12.18 9.22 -12.61
C GLU A 242 10.99 10.20 -12.69
N GLN A 243 9.80 9.67 -12.48
CA GLN A 243 8.53 10.37 -12.57
C GLN A 243 7.88 10.59 -11.19
N PRO A 244 6.96 11.56 -11.07
CA PRO A 244 6.14 11.73 -9.87
C PRO A 244 5.34 10.46 -9.51
N PRO A 245 5.00 10.28 -8.21
CA PRO A 245 4.23 9.11 -7.74
C PRO A 245 2.81 9.03 -8.30
N LYS A 246 2.28 10.15 -8.73
CA LYS A 246 0.95 10.30 -9.33
C LYS A 246 1.11 11.11 -10.59
N LEU A 247 0.81 10.52 -11.72
CA LEU A 247 0.92 11.19 -13.00
C LEU A 247 -0.10 10.64 -14.01
N THR A 248 -0.43 11.48 -14.96
CA THR A 248 -1.05 11.08 -16.22
C THR A 248 -0.20 11.67 -17.34
N ARG A 249 0.22 10.84 -18.29
CA ARG A 249 1.15 11.24 -19.36
C ARG A 249 0.80 10.54 -20.67
N GLN A 250 0.92 11.26 -21.79
CA GLN A 250 0.90 10.66 -23.10
C GLN A 250 2.22 9.91 -23.34
N LEU A 251 2.12 8.68 -23.86
CA LEU A 251 3.23 7.84 -24.29
C LEU A 251 3.14 7.61 -25.80
N HIS A 252 4.30 7.44 -26.40
CA HIS A 252 4.47 7.13 -27.82
C HIS A 252 5.05 5.74 -28.01
N VAL A 253 4.84 5.19 -29.21
CA VAL A 253 5.43 3.91 -29.61
C VAL A 253 6.93 3.88 -29.30
N GLY A 254 7.35 2.83 -28.60
CA GLY A 254 8.75 2.64 -28.17
C GLY A 254 9.07 3.13 -26.76
N ASP A 255 8.22 3.96 -26.16
CA ASP A 255 8.41 4.39 -24.77
C ASP A 255 8.44 3.17 -23.81
N VAL A 256 9.29 3.27 -22.79
CA VAL A 256 9.48 2.23 -21.79
C VAL A 256 9.08 2.76 -20.43
N VAL A 257 8.10 2.11 -19.80
CA VAL A 257 7.67 2.38 -18.43
C VAL A 257 8.26 1.31 -17.52
N ARG A 258 9.06 1.73 -16.53
CA ARG A 258 9.60 0.85 -15.49
C ARG A 258 9.04 1.26 -14.14
N LEU A 259 8.45 0.31 -13.47
CA LEU A 259 8.02 0.40 -12.09
C LEU A 259 8.97 -0.43 -11.23
N GLU A 260 9.56 0.20 -10.24
CA GLU A 260 10.32 -0.45 -9.17
C GLU A 260 9.51 -0.30 -7.88
N THR A 261 8.94 -1.40 -7.41
CA THR A 261 8.08 -1.34 -6.22
C THR A 261 8.91 -1.27 -4.94
N PRO A 262 8.33 -0.74 -3.84
CA PRO A 262 9.04 -0.67 -2.57
C PRO A 262 9.35 -2.06 -2.01
N GLY A 263 10.46 -2.17 -1.27
CA GLY A 263 10.71 -3.29 -0.35
C GLY A 263 9.87 -3.16 0.92
N GLY A 264 9.87 -4.18 1.76
CA GLY A 264 9.35 -4.14 3.13
C GLY A 264 10.41 -3.70 4.13
N GLY A 265 10.02 -3.16 5.29
CA GLY A 265 10.94 -2.86 6.39
C GLY A 265 11.43 -4.13 7.09
N GLY A 266 12.65 -4.09 7.63
CA GLY A 266 13.23 -5.15 8.45
C GLY A 266 12.69 -5.11 9.88
N GLN A 267 12.90 -6.20 10.64
CA GLN A 267 12.46 -6.36 12.01
C GLN A 267 13.62 -6.76 12.92
N GLY A 268 13.76 -6.06 14.06
CA GLY A 268 14.82 -6.33 15.03
C GLY A 268 16.19 -5.80 14.59
N ALA A 269 17.09 -5.53 15.53
CA ALA A 269 18.48 -5.24 15.23
C ALA A 269 19.21 -6.52 14.81
N GLU A 270 20.22 -6.40 13.92
CA GLU A 270 21.11 -7.49 13.56
C GLU A 270 21.94 -7.97 14.76
#